data_e1414c0e368fdc8891807145c86da596
#
_entry.id   e1414c0e368fdc8891807145c86da596
#
_cell.length_a   1.000
_cell.length_b   1.000
_cell.length_c   1.000
_cell.angle_alpha   90.00
_cell.angle_beta   90.00
_cell.angle_gamma   90.00
#
_symmetry.space_group_name_H-M   'P 1'
#
loop_
_entity.id
_entity.type
_entity.pdbx_description
1 polymer ?
#
loop_
_entity_poly.entity_id
_entity_poly.type
_entity_poly.pdbx_seq_one_letter_code
_entity_poly.pdbx_strand_id
1 'polypeptide(L)'
;MSEALQMTALVGVIMGSKSDWSTLSHTADMLEQLGIPYEVKVVSAHRTPDLLFQYAEEAADRGIEVIIAGAGGAAHLPGMCAAKTHLPVLGVPVQSSMLSGVDSLLSIVQMPAGVPV
;
A
#
# COMPACT_ATOMS: atom_id res chain seq x y z
N MET A 1 -1.07 -3.84 -21.84
CA MET A 1 -0.32 -3.62 -20.57
C MET A 1 0.78 -2.62 -20.83
N SER A 2 0.99 -1.70 -19.91
CA SER A 2 2.02 -0.68 -20.06
C SER A 2 3.42 -1.26 -19.92
N GLU A 3 4.40 -0.53 -20.43
CA GLU A 3 5.80 -0.91 -20.32
C GLU A 3 6.25 -0.99 -18.86
N ALA A 4 5.79 -0.06 -18.01
CA ALA A 4 6.15 -0.04 -16.59
C ALA A 4 5.69 -1.30 -15.85
N LEU A 5 4.52 -1.86 -16.19
CA LEU A 5 4.02 -3.10 -15.60
C LEU A 5 4.74 -4.35 -16.10
N GLN A 6 5.39 -4.26 -17.26
CA GLN A 6 6.10 -5.40 -17.86
C GLN A 6 7.50 -5.57 -17.33
N MET A 7 8.04 -4.57 -16.63
CA MET A 7 9.37 -4.60 -16.03
C MET A 7 9.29 -5.13 -14.61
N THR A 8 10.45 -5.52 -14.04
CA THR A 8 10.52 -5.86 -12.63
C THR A 8 10.05 -4.68 -11.79
N ALA A 9 9.05 -4.89 -10.94
CA ALA A 9 8.46 -3.83 -10.16
C ALA A 9 9.44 -3.28 -9.12
N LEU A 10 9.53 -1.95 -9.04
CA LEU A 10 10.28 -1.22 -8.02
C LEU A 10 9.35 -0.69 -6.93
N VAL A 11 8.08 -0.49 -7.25
CA VAL A 11 7.07 0.00 -6.32
C VAL A 11 5.94 -1.00 -6.23
N GLY A 12 5.58 -1.39 -5.02
CA GLY A 12 4.39 -2.18 -4.78
C GLY A 12 3.25 -1.28 -4.33
N VAL A 13 2.14 -1.29 -5.07
CA VAL A 13 0.92 -0.57 -4.70
C VAL A 13 -0.07 -1.59 -4.17
N ILE A 14 -0.36 -1.52 -2.87
CA ILE A 14 -1.28 -2.46 -2.22
C ILE A 14 -2.48 -1.73 -1.63
N MET A 15 -3.60 -2.42 -1.58
CA MET A 15 -4.84 -1.89 -1.04
C MET A 15 -5.66 -3.00 -0.42
N GLY A 16 -6.49 -2.66 0.57
CA GLY A 16 -7.26 -3.64 1.32
C GLY A 16 -8.52 -4.13 0.63
N SER A 17 -8.98 -3.41 -0.38
CA SER A 17 -10.22 -3.74 -1.10
C SER A 17 -10.14 -3.23 -2.53
N LYS A 18 -10.85 -3.90 -3.43
CA LYS A 18 -10.99 -3.44 -4.82
C LYS A 18 -11.63 -2.05 -4.90
N SER A 19 -12.46 -1.70 -3.92
CA SER A 19 -13.10 -0.37 -3.87
C SER A 19 -12.09 0.76 -3.66
N ASP A 20 -10.92 0.47 -3.13
CA ASP A 20 -9.85 1.46 -2.95
C ASP A 20 -9.17 1.83 -4.27
N TRP A 21 -9.40 1.05 -5.32
CA TRP A 21 -8.78 1.29 -6.62
C TRP A 21 -9.15 2.64 -7.22
N SER A 22 -10.34 3.15 -6.96
CA SER A 22 -10.72 4.49 -7.44
C SER A 22 -9.77 5.58 -6.94
N THR A 23 -9.17 5.39 -5.76
CA THR A 23 -8.15 6.28 -5.22
C THR A 23 -6.76 5.88 -5.69
N LEU A 24 -6.40 4.62 -5.55
CA LEU A 24 -5.04 4.15 -5.85
C LEU A 24 -4.73 4.11 -7.34
N SER A 25 -5.75 4.15 -8.21
CA SER A 25 -5.54 4.26 -9.65
C SER A 25 -4.77 5.53 -10.02
N HIS A 26 -4.96 6.61 -9.27
CA HIS A 26 -4.21 7.86 -9.48
C HIS A 26 -2.71 7.67 -9.15
N THR A 27 -2.40 6.87 -8.14
CA THR A 27 -1.02 6.49 -7.83
C THR A 27 -0.40 5.72 -8.98
N ALA A 28 -1.12 4.72 -9.49
CA ALA A 28 -0.65 3.92 -10.62
C ALA A 28 -0.42 4.79 -11.87
N ASP A 29 -1.35 5.71 -12.17
CA ASP A 29 -1.22 6.62 -13.29
C ASP A 29 0.02 7.51 -13.17
N MET A 30 0.31 7.99 -11.97
CA MET A 30 1.49 8.83 -11.75
C MET A 30 2.78 8.03 -11.93
N LEU A 31 2.84 6.80 -11.40
CA LEU A 31 3.99 5.92 -11.60
C LEU A 31 4.19 5.61 -13.08
N GLU A 32 3.10 5.41 -13.81
CA GLU A 32 3.13 5.19 -15.26
C GLU A 32 3.73 6.39 -15.99
N GLN A 33 3.29 7.60 -15.64
CA GLN A 33 3.80 8.83 -16.25
C GLN A 33 5.29 9.04 -15.97
N LEU A 34 5.75 8.63 -14.78
CA LEU A 34 7.14 8.75 -14.37
C LEU A 34 8.03 7.63 -14.93
N GLY A 35 7.44 6.63 -15.59
CA GLY A 35 8.16 5.48 -16.11
C GLY A 35 8.72 4.56 -15.03
N ILE A 36 8.11 4.55 -13.84
CA ILE A 36 8.55 3.72 -12.72
C ILE A 36 7.81 2.39 -12.76
N PRO A 37 8.52 1.25 -12.89
CA PRO A 37 7.88 -0.06 -12.86
C PRO A 37 7.19 -0.32 -11.52
N TYR A 38 5.95 -0.80 -11.57
CA TYR A 38 5.16 -1.04 -10.36
C TYR A 38 4.28 -2.27 -10.53
N GLU A 39 3.77 -2.77 -9.43
CA GLU A 39 2.72 -3.80 -9.41
C GLU A 39 1.59 -3.34 -8.50
N VAL A 40 0.40 -3.89 -8.72
CA VAL A 40 -0.80 -3.58 -7.93
C VAL A 40 -1.35 -4.88 -7.37
N LYS A 41 -1.61 -4.92 -6.06
CA LYS A 41 -2.16 -6.08 -5.37
C LYS A 41 -3.25 -5.66 -4.40
N VAL A 42 -4.28 -6.49 -4.29
CA VAL A 42 -5.28 -6.36 -3.22
C VAL A 42 -4.91 -7.37 -2.14
N VAL A 43 -4.53 -6.85 -0.96
CA VAL A 43 -4.21 -7.66 0.22
C VAL A 43 -4.88 -7.03 1.43
N SER A 44 -5.73 -7.76 2.13
CA SER A 44 -6.49 -7.21 3.24
C SER A 44 -5.83 -7.54 4.57
N ALA A 45 -5.60 -6.50 5.39
CA ALA A 45 -5.02 -6.68 6.72
C ALA A 45 -5.90 -7.55 7.61
N HIS A 46 -7.22 -7.42 7.47
CA HIS A 46 -8.16 -8.12 8.33
C HIS A 46 -8.66 -9.44 7.74
N ARG A 47 -8.82 -9.52 6.42
CA ARG A 47 -9.39 -10.69 5.75
C ARG A 47 -8.32 -11.66 5.27
N THR A 48 -7.15 -11.18 4.87
CA THR A 48 -6.05 -12.01 4.39
C THR A 48 -4.72 -11.58 5.03
N PRO A 49 -4.60 -11.63 6.36
CA PRO A 49 -3.39 -11.14 7.04
C PRO A 49 -2.12 -11.90 6.64
N ASP A 50 -2.22 -13.21 6.44
CA ASP A 50 -1.06 -14.01 6.05
C ASP A 50 -0.54 -13.63 4.67
N LEU A 51 -1.45 -13.33 3.74
CA LEU A 51 -1.07 -12.85 2.41
C LEU A 51 -0.37 -11.50 2.47
N LEU A 52 -0.86 -10.60 3.34
CA LEU A 52 -0.21 -9.31 3.57
C LEU A 52 1.20 -9.49 4.14
N PHE A 53 1.35 -10.33 5.15
CA PHE A 53 2.65 -10.56 5.78
C PHE A 53 3.63 -11.18 4.80
N GLN A 54 3.19 -12.14 4.02
CA GLN A 54 4.01 -12.75 2.98
C GLN A 54 4.46 -11.72 1.94
N TYR A 55 3.53 -10.88 1.51
CA TYR A 55 3.86 -9.80 0.57
C TYR A 55 4.95 -8.90 1.13
N ALA A 56 4.77 -8.42 2.36
CA ALA A 56 5.72 -7.51 3.00
C ALA A 56 7.10 -8.16 3.18
N GLU A 57 7.13 -9.42 3.61
CA GLU A 57 8.38 -10.13 3.88
C GLU A 57 9.17 -10.43 2.60
N GLU A 58 8.49 -10.67 1.48
CA GLU A 58 9.12 -11.06 0.22
C GLU A 58 9.42 -9.87 -0.71
N ALA A 59 8.85 -8.70 -0.44
CA ALA A 59 8.89 -7.58 -1.37
C ALA A 59 10.33 -7.15 -1.71
N ALA A 60 11.19 -7.00 -0.72
CA ALA A 60 12.57 -6.57 -0.94
C ALA A 60 13.35 -7.58 -1.79
N ASP A 61 13.16 -8.88 -1.55
CA ASP A 61 13.84 -9.93 -2.30
C ASP A 61 13.41 -9.97 -3.77
N ARG A 62 12.18 -9.51 -4.05
CA ARG A 62 11.67 -9.42 -5.42
C ARG A 62 12.10 -8.13 -6.14
N GLY A 63 12.87 -7.27 -5.48
CA GLY A 63 13.37 -6.03 -6.08
C GLY A 63 12.51 -4.79 -5.80
N ILE A 64 11.45 -4.92 -4.99
CA ILE A 64 10.65 -3.76 -4.61
C ILE A 64 11.45 -2.89 -3.64
N GLU A 65 11.42 -1.58 -3.87
CA GLU A 65 12.15 -0.61 -3.07
C GLU A 65 11.25 0.23 -2.17
N VAL A 66 9.98 0.42 -2.58
CA VAL A 66 8.99 1.21 -1.83
C VAL A 66 7.62 0.55 -1.95
N ILE A 67 6.87 0.55 -0.86
CA ILE A 67 5.47 0.08 -0.88
C ILE A 67 4.56 1.27 -0.61
N ILE A 68 3.54 1.43 -1.46
CA ILE A 68 2.49 2.43 -1.28
C ILE A 68 1.23 1.66 -0.90
N ALA A 69 0.72 1.93 0.30
CA ALA A 69 -0.37 1.15 0.89
C ALA A 69 -1.58 2.05 1.16
N GLY A 70 -2.70 1.77 0.51
CA GLY A 70 -3.94 2.51 0.67
C GLY A 70 -4.95 1.73 1.50
N ALA A 71 -5.59 2.41 2.44
CA ALA A 71 -6.62 1.81 3.29
C ALA A 71 -7.59 2.86 3.82
N GLY A 72 -8.83 2.44 4.07
CA GLY A 72 -9.88 3.31 4.58
C GLY A 72 -10.44 2.84 5.92
N GLY A 73 -11.03 3.77 6.66
CA GLY A 73 -11.63 3.49 7.97
C GLY A 73 -10.58 3.13 9.01
N ALA A 74 -10.67 1.95 9.59
CA ALA A 74 -9.63 1.37 10.44
C ALA A 74 -8.48 0.92 9.54
N ALA A 75 -7.65 1.86 9.12
CA ALA A 75 -6.67 1.72 8.06
C ALA A 75 -5.37 1.09 8.58
N HIS A 76 -5.43 -0.19 8.94
CA HIS A 76 -4.32 -0.91 9.56
C HIS A 76 -3.31 -1.46 8.56
N LEU A 77 -3.66 -1.53 7.28
CA LEU A 77 -2.82 -2.16 6.25
C LEU A 77 -1.41 -1.56 6.18
N PRO A 78 -1.24 -0.23 6.10
CA PRO A 78 0.11 0.34 6.01
C PRO A 78 0.99 0.00 7.21
N GLY A 79 0.46 0.12 8.42
CA GLY A 79 1.21 -0.17 9.65
C GLY A 79 1.57 -1.63 9.79
N MET A 80 0.63 -2.53 9.48
CA MET A 80 0.90 -3.97 9.53
C MET A 80 1.92 -4.38 8.47
N CYS A 81 1.88 -3.76 7.28
CA CYS A 81 2.90 -3.98 6.25
C CYS A 81 4.26 -3.49 6.74
N ALA A 82 4.34 -2.28 7.28
CA ALA A 82 5.58 -1.69 7.75
C ALA A 82 6.22 -2.49 8.88
N ALA A 83 5.43 -3.19 9.69
CA ALA A 83 5.92 -4.04 10.77
C ALA A 83 6.65 -5.28 10.25
N LYS A 84 6.50 -5.63 8.98
CA LYS A 84 7.03 -6.86 8.37
C LYS A 84 8.07 -6.61 7.29
N THR A 85 8.49 -5.37 7.07
CA THR A 85 9.49 -5.05 6.06
C THR A 85 10.35 -3.87 6.51
N HIS A 86 11.60 -3.83 6.04
CA HIS A 86 12.47 -2.67 6.23
C HIS A 86 12.28 -1.62 5.13
N LEU A 87 11.49 -1.92 4.12
CA LEU A 87 11.22 -0.98 3.02
C LEU A 87 10.38 0.19 3.52
N PRO A 88 10.55 1.37 2.93
CA PRO A 88 9.63 2.49 3.19
C PRO A 88 8.21 2.13 2.80
N VAL A 89 7.26 2.41 3.68
CA VAL A 89 5.83 2.22 3.43
C VAL A 89 5.16 3.59 3.48
N LEU A 90 4.55 3.99 2.37
CA LEU A 90 3.82 5.25 2.24
C LEU A 90 2.33 4.95 2.37
N GLY A 91 1.71 5.46 3.42
CA GLY A 91 0.28 5.25 3.65
C GLY A 91 -0.57 6.25 2.89
N VAL A 92 -1.61 5.77 2.24
CA VAL A 92 -2.59 6.62 1.56
C VAL A 92 -3.93 6.47 2.28
N PRO A 93 -4.40 7.52 2.97
CA PRO A 93 -5.72 7.47 3.62
C PRO A 93 -6.81 7.57 2.57
N VAL A 94 -7.62 6.51 2.46
CA VAL A 94 -8.73 6.46 1.51
C VAL A 94 -9.97 7.05 2.17
N GLN A 95 -10.74 7.83 1.41
CA GLN A 95 -11.97 8.43 1.89
C GLN A 95 -12.93 7.36 2.41
N SER A 96 -13.47 7.58 3.59
CA SER A 96 -14.40 6.67 4.25
C SER A 96 -15.80 7.27 4.31
N SER A 97 -16.81 6.41 4.55
CA SER A 97 -18.20 6.85 4.69
C SER A 97 -18.46 7.59 6.00
N MET A 98 -17.69 7.32 7.06
CA MET A 98 -17.94 7.90 8.39
C MET A 98 -17.36 9.30 8.53
N LEU A 99 -16.06 9.47 8.32
CA LEU A 99 -15.38 10.74 8.56
C LEU A 99 -14.63 11.25 7.32
N SER A 100 -15.04 10.82 6.13
CA SER A 100 -14.51 11.30 4.83
C SER A 100 -12.98 11.14 4.71
N GLY A 101 -12.43 10.17 5.38
CA GLY A 101 -10.99 9.87 5.33
C GLY A 101 -10.18 10.36 6.52
N VAL A 102 -10.77 11.18 7.41
CA VAL A 102 -10.08 11.64 8.64
C VAL A 102 -9.77 10.45 9.55
N ASP A 103 -10.71 9.52 9.69
CA ASP A 103 -10.51 8.28 10.44
C ASP A 103 -9.41 7.42 9.81
N SER A 104 -9.36 7.36 8.48
CA SER A 104 -8.29 6.66 7.77
C SER A 104 -6.93 7.29 8.07
N LEU A 105 -6.84 8.62 7.98
CA LEU A 105 -5.61 9.35 8.27
C LEU A 105 -5.15 9.12 9.70
N LEU A 106 -6.05 9.25 10.67
CA LEU A 106 -5.71 9.09 12.08
C LEU A 106 -5.25 7.66 12.39
N SER A 107 -5.86 6.66 11.73
CA SER A 107 -5.43 5.27 11.88
C SER A 107 -4.01 5.04 11.34
N ILE A 108 -3.64 5.72 10.26
CA ILE A 108 -2.35 5.52 9.61
C ILE A 108 -1.23 6.23 10.36
N VAL A 109 -1.46 7.46 10.84
CA VAL A 109 -0.37 8.30 11.37
C VAL A 109 -0.01 8.01 12.83
N GLN A 110 -0.87 7.32 13.58
CA GLN A 110 -0.64 7.04 15.00
C GLN A 110 0.18 5.77 15.18
N MET A 111 1.42 5.80 14.70
CA MET A 111 2.30 4.63 14.75
C MET A 111 3.11 4.60 16.03
N PRO A 112 3.42 3.38 16.57
CA PRO A 112 4.34 3.25 17.67
C PRO A 112 5.78 3.56 17.24
N ALA A 113 6.62 3.91 18.20
CA ALA A 113 8.03 4.13 17.93
C ALA A 113 8.68 2.89 17.31
N GLY A 114 9.50 3.10 16.30
CA GLY A 114 10.23 2.03 15.62
C GLY A 114 9.52 1.42 14.41
N VAL A 115 8.27 1.78 14.15
CA VAL A 115 7.51 1.32 12.96
C VAL A 115 6.99 2.54 12.21
N PRO A 116 7.79 3.17 11.35
CA PRO A 116 7.37 4.38 10.64
C PRO A 116 6.48 4.06 9.44
N VAL A 117 5.49 4.93 9.24
CA VAL A 117 4.64 4.93 8.04
C VAL A 117 4.55 6.36 7.54
#